data_92e4e0d42096c943eb885a9a0bb909b7
#
_entry.id   92e4e0d42096c943eb885a9a0bb909b7
#
_cell.length_a   1.000
_cell.length_b   1.000
_cell.length_c   1.000
_cell.angle_alpha   90.00
_cell.angle_beta   90.00
_cell.angle_gamma   90.00
#
_symmetry.space_group_name_H-M   'P 1'
#
loop_
_entity.id
_entity.type
_entity.pdbx_description
1 polymer ?
#
loop_
_entity_poly.entity_id
_entity_poly.type
_entity_poly.pdbx_seq_one_letter_code
_entity_poly.pdbx_strand_id
1 'polypeptide(L)' 'MKRYDLRHLKNEFEPRMKEILSDAHKANETLIFLFEIGDFTPIQRSADIVKECGYELYNSLKFNEVDWTIVAKKD' A
#
# COMPACT_ATOMS: atom_id res chain seq x y z
N MET A 1 0.64 13.56 5.09
CA MET A 1 0.33 12.13 5.26
C MET A 1 -1.09 11.85 4.80
N LYS A 2 -1.25 10.90 3.93
CA LYS A 2 -2.55 10.48 3.41
C LYS A 2 -2.79 9.01 3.70
N ARG A 3 -4.02 8.68 4.02
CA ARG A 3 -4.42 7.33 4.40
C ARG A 3 -5.51 6.83 3.46
N TYR A 4 -5.32 5.62 2.94
CA TYR A 4 -6.24 4.99 2.00
C TYR A 4 -6.69 3.64 2.53
N ASP A 5 -7.99 3.46 2.68
CA ASP A 5 -8.58 2.19 3.09
C ASP A 5 -9.05 1.45 1.86
N LEU A 6 -8.33 0.39 1.50
CA LEU A 6 -8.62 -0.42 0.32
C LEU A 6 -9.24 -1.77 0.67
N ARG A 7 -9.67 -1.95 1.92
CA ARG A 7 -10.20 -3.24 2.37
C ARG A 7 -11.43 -3.68 1.58
N HIS A 8 -12.25 -2.74 1.17
CA HIS A 8 -13.46 -3.05 0.39
C HIS A 8 -13.17 -3.63 -0.98
N LEU A 9 -11.95 -3.47 -1.48
CA LEU A 9 -11.56 -3.97 -2.80
C LEU A 9 -11.05 -5.40 -2.76
N LYS A 10 -10.76 -5.92 -1.60
CA LYS A 10 -10.23 -7.28 -1.41
C LYS A 10 -9.04 -7.53 -2.35
N ASN A 11 -9.14 -8.55 -3.22
CA ASN A 11 -8.06 -8.89 -4.14
C ASN A 11 -7.84 -7.85 -5.25
N GLU A 12 -8.76 -6.91 -5.41
CA GLU A 12 -8.68 -5.87 -6.44
C GLU A 12 -7.95 -4.62 -5.96
N PHE A 13 -7.28 -4.68 -4.81
CA PHE A 13 -6.61 -3.50 -4.26
C PHE A 13 -5.38 -3.09 -5.07
N GLU A 14 -4.74 -4.01 -5.77
CA GLU A 14 -3.49 -3.72 -6.48
C GLU A 14 -3.61 -2.64 -7.56
N PRO A 15 -4.57 -2.72 -8.49
CA PRO A 15 -4.72 -1.68 -9.49
C PRO A 15 -4.98 -0.30 -8.88
N ARG A 16 -5.79 -0.26 -7.84
CA ARG A 16 -6.11 0.99 -7.15
C ARG A 16 -4.88 1.55 -6.44
N MET A 17 -4.10 0.69 -5.80
CA MET A 17 -2.87 1.10 -5.14
C MET A 17 -1.87 1.68 -6.14
N LYS A 18 -1.71 1.04 -7.30
CA LYS A 18 -0.84 1.53 -8.36
C LYS A 18 -1.30 2.90 -8.87
N GLU A 19 -2.60 3.07 -9.04
CA GLU A 19 -3.18 4.33 -9.48
C GLU A 19 -2.87 5.46 -8.50
N ILE A 20 -3.08 5.20 -7.21
CA ILE A 20 -2.81 6.20 -6.16
C ILE A 20 -1.33 6.55 -6.11
N LEU A 21 -0.45 5.55 -6.17
CA LEU A 21 0.99 5.78 -6.14
C LEU A 21 1.46 6.54 -7.37
N SER A 22 0.85 6.29 -8.53
CA SER A 22 1.19 7.00 -9.76
C SER A 22 0.74 8.46 -9.75
N ASP A 23 -0.36 8.74 -9.06
CA ASP A 23 -0.90 10.10 -8.97
C ASP A 23 -0.28 10.91 -7.84
N ALA A 24 0.37 10.28 -6.88
CA ALA A 24 0.99 10.96 -5.75
C ALA A 24 2.35 11.52 -6.17
N HIS A 25 2.36 12.75 -6.65
CA HIS A 25 3.56 13.37 -7.22
C HIS A 25 4.37 14.21 -6.26
N LYS A 26 3.93 14.35 -5.02
CA LYS A 26 4.61 15.22 -4.06
C LYS A 26 5.74 14.47 -3.37
N ALA A 27 6.95 14.97 -3.51
CA ALA A 27 8.09 14.46 -2.75
C ALA A 27 7.84 14.59 -1.25
N ASN A 28 8.35 13.66 -0.48
CA ASN A 28 8.19 13.61 0.98
C ASN A 28 6.77 13.34 1.45
N GLU A 29 5.87 12.97 0.57
CA GLU A 29 4.52 12.60 0.96
C GLU A 29 4.52 11.17 1.50
N THR A 30 3.95 10.99 2.69
CA THR A 30 3.80 9.66 3.29
C THR A 30 2.40 9.14 2.99
N LEU A 31 2.33 7.95 2.44
CA LEU A 31 1.06 7.30 2.09
C LEU A 31 0.90 6.03 2.92
N ILE A 32 -0.29 5.85 3.48
CA ILE A 32 -0.62 4.68 4.29
C ILE A 32 -1.74 3.94 3.60
N PHE A 33 -1.53 2.66 3.33
CA PHE A 33 -2.52 1.80 2.68
C PHE A 33 -2.95 0.69 3.62
N LEU A 34 -4.25 0.50 3.73
CA LEU A 34 -4.85 -0.55 4.52
C LEU A 34 -5.63 -1.47 3.58
N PHE A 35 -5.34 -2.77 3.61
CA PHE A 35 -6.02 -3.73 2.73
C PHE A 35 -6.24 -5.05 3.44
N GLU A 36 -7.19 -5.85 2.93
CA GLU A 36 -7.52 -7.15 3.49
C GLU A 36 -6.63 -8.22 2.87
N ILE A 37 -6.14 -9.13 3.71
CA ILE A 37 -5.31 -10.24 3.25
C ILE A 37 -6.04 -11.56 3.50
N GLY A 38 -6.01 -12.45 2.49
CA GLY A 38 -6.48 -13.83 2.66
C GLY A 38 -5.32 -14.79 2.91
N ASP A 39 -4.15 -14.45 2.37
CA ASP A 39 -2.90 -15.18 2.59
C ASP A 39 -1.75 -14.16 2.58
N PHE A 40 -0.51 -14.62 2.45
CA PHE A 40 0.64 -13.71 2.46
C PHE A 40 0.95 -13.07 1.11
N THR A 41 0.29 -13.51 0.04
CA THR A 41 0.54 -12.98 -1.30
C THR A 41 0.32 -11.47 -1.41
N PRO A 42 -0.79 -10.90 -0.90
CA PRO A 42 -1.00 -9.45 -0.97
C PRO A 42 0.10 -8.65 -0.28
N ILE A 43 0.69 -9.17 0.77
CA ILE A 43 1.76 -8.47 1.49
C ILE A 43 2.98 -8.30 0.60
N GLN A 44 3.42 -9.38 -0.05
CA GLN A 44 4.55 -9.33 -0.96
C GLN A 44 4.25 -8.47 -2.18
N ARG A 45 3.04 -8.63 -2.74
CA ARG A 45 2.63 -7.84 -3.91
C ARG A 45 2.60 -6.35 -3.62
N SER A 46 2.11 -5.95 -2.47
CA SER A 46 2.06 -4.54 -2.09
C SER A 46 3.46 -3.95 -1.96
N ALA A 47 4.40 -4.70 -1.39
CA ALA A 47 5.79 -4.26 -1.29
C ALA A 47 6.41 -4.08 -2.68
N ASP A 48 6.15 -5.01 -3.60
CA ASP A 48 6.64 -4.93 -4.96
C ASP A 48 6.09 -3.71 -5.69
N ILE A 49 4.80 -3.44 -5.53
CA ILE A 49 4.13 -2.29 -6.14
C ILE A 49 4.74 -0.98 -5.65
N VAL A 50 4.99 -0.87 -4.35
CA VAL A 50 5.60 0.31 -3.77
C VAL A 50 6.95 0.58 -4.42
N LYS A 51 7.78 -0.45 -4.55
CA LYS A 51 9.11 -0.32 -5.15
C LYS A 51 9.03 -0.01 -6.64
N GLU A 52 8.14 -0.67 -7.36
CA GLU A 52 7.96 -0.45 -8.80
C GLU A 52 7.55 0.99 -9.11
N CYS A 53 6.79 1.61 -8.22
CA CYS A 53 6.35 2.99 -8.39
C CYS A 53 7.37 4.02 -7.90
N GLY A 54 8.55 3.58 -7.49
CA GLY A 54 9.61 4.48 -7.08
C GLY A 54 9.49 4.99 -5.65
N TYR A 55 8.70 4.32 -4.84
CA TYR A 55 8.53 4.67 -3.43
C TYR A 55 9.42 3.80 -2.55
N GLU A 56 9.72 4.30 -1.37
CA GLU A 56 10.42 3.55 -0.35
C GLU A 56 9.39 2.94 0.61
N LEU A 57 9.55 1.66 0.90
CA LEU A 57 8.69 0.96 1.85
C LEU A 57 9.20 1.25 3.26
N TYR A 58 8.46 2.07 4.00
CA TYR A 58 8.85 2.44 5.36
C TYR A 58 8.42 1.41 6.38
N ASN A 59 7.24 0.84 6.20
CA ASN A 59 6.74 -0.11 7.17
C ASN A 59 5.72 -1.05 6.54
N SER A 60 5.62 -2.24 7.12
CA SER A 60 4.68 -3.26 6.70
C SER A 60 4.23 -3.96 7.98
N LEU A 61 3.01 -3.68 8.42
CA LEU A 61 2.53 -4.08 9.74
C LEU A 61 1.18 -4.77 9.67
N LYS A 62 1.04 -5.80 10.51
CA LYS A 62 -0.23 -6.46 10.74
C LYS A 62 -1.15 -5.49 11.49
N PHE A 63 -2.34 -5.23 10.95
CA PHE A 63 -3.31 -4.37 11.59
C PHE A 63 -4.25 -5.17 12.51
N ASN A 64 -4.76 -6.29 11.98
CA ASN A 64 -5.54 -7.24 12.75
C ASN A 64 -5.44 -8.62 12.08
N GLU A 65 -6.31 -9.57 12.42
CA GLU A 65 -6.22 -10.94 11.90
C GLU A 65 -6.33 -11.03 10.38
N VAL A 66 -7.02 -10.08 9.75
CA VAL A 66 -7.30 -10.15 8.30
C VAL A 66 -6.83 -8.90 7.54
N ASP A 67 -6.40 -7.85 8.22
CA ASP A 67 -6.01 -6.60 7.59
C ASP A 67 -4.51 -6.33 7.76
N TRP A 68 -3.93 -5.64 6.77
CA TRP A 68 -2.52 -5.30 6.75
C TRP A 68 -2.33 -3.84 6.40
N THR A 69 -1.30 -3.22 6.94
CA THR A 69 -0.98 -1.82 6.70
C THR A 69 0.40 -1.68 6.08
N ILE A 70 0.48 -0.89 5.01
CA ILE A 70 1.73 -0.56 4.33
C ILE A 70 1.93 0.95 4.43
N VAL A 71 3.15 1.36 4.78
CA VAL A 71 3.53 2.77 4.81
C VAL A 71 4.61 3.00 3.76
N ALA A 72 4.36 3.91 2.83
CA ALA A 72 5.26 4.21 1.72
C ALA A 72 5.55 5.70 1.67
N LYS A 73 6.77 6.05 1.29
CA LYS A 73 7.18 7.44 1.16
C LYS A 73 8.07 7.61 -0.06
N LYS A 74 7.87 8.70 -0.77
CA LYS A 74 8.71 9.07 -1.91
C LYS A 74 9.62 10.21 -1.51
N ASP A 75 10.91 10.01 -1.69
CA ASP A 75 11.91 11.05 -1.42
C ASP A 75 12.05 12.00 -2.61
#